data_d81684fd494af6ef12889d9d1650a836
#
_entry.id   d81684fd494af6ef12889d9d1650a836
#
_cell.length_a   1.000
_cell.length_b   1.000
_cell.length_c   1.000
_cell.angle_alpha   90.00
_cell.angle_beta   90.00
_cell.angle_gamma   90.00
#
_symmetry.space_group_name_H-M   'P 1'
#
loop_
_entity.id
_entity.type
_entity.pdbx_description
1 polymer ?
#
loop_
_entity_poly.entity_id
_entity_poly.type
_entity_poly.pdbx_seq_one_letter_code
_entity_poly.pdbx_strand_id
1 'polypeptide(L)'
;ALRLMYLQTLKWLSDNHLIEWQTFKTPTQYTKEWRNADFLKITRLFVRVRYGGFEATEEMIAEMRVCQEAVKRVLLQEGKGGSYEE
;
A
#
# COMPACT_ATOMS: atom_id res chain seq x y z
N ALA A 1 7.95 11.38 4.78
CA ALA A 1 8.32 10.04 4.43
C ALA A 1 7.13 9.11 4.25
N LEU A 2 6.12 9.19 5.13
CA LEU A 2 4.97 8.30 4.97
C LEU A 2 4.26 8.52 3.63
N ARG A 3 4.18 9.76 3.20
CA ARG A 3 3.53 10.06 1.95
C ARG A 3 4.23 9.39 0.77
N LEU A 4 5.55 9.47 0.74
CA LEU A 4 6.31 8.83 -0.33
C LEU A 4 6.16 7.32 -0.28
N MET A 5 6.19 6.76 0.91
CA MET A 5 6.03 5.32 1.06
C MET A 5 4.66 4.86 0.58
N TYR A 6 3.63 5.65 0.89
CA TYR A 6 2.28 5.33 0.43
C TYR A 6 2.20 5.39 -1.09
N LEU A 7 2.77 6.44 -1.70
CA LEU A 7 2.75 6.58 -3.14
C LEU A 7 3.51 5.45 -3.82
N GLN A 8 4.63 5.02 -3.24
CA GLN A 8 5.36 3.87 -3.76
C GLN A 8 4.50 2.62 -3.73
N THR A 9 3.76 2.43 -2.65
CA THR A 9 2.88 1.28 -2.53
C THR A 9 1.81 1.30 -3.62
N LEU A 10 1.21 2.45 -3.85
CA LEU A 10 0.20 2.58 -4.89
C LEU A 10 0.79 2.26 -6.27
N LYS A 11 2.02 2.72 -6.51
CA LYS A 11 2.65 2.44 -7.78
C LYS A 11 2.86 0.94 -7.97
N TRP A 12 3.32 0.24 -6.93
CA TRP A 12 3.49 -1.20 -7.01
C TRP A 12 2.18 -1.90 -7.34
N LEU A 13 1.10 -1.49 -6.66
CA LEU A 13 -0.20 -2.12 -6.88
C LEU A 13 -0.72 -1.80 -8.27
N SER A 14 -0.54 -0.57 -8.72
CA SER A 14 -0.97 -0.17 -10.05
C SER A 14 -0.19 -0.92 -11.12
N ASP A 15 1.12 -1.07 -10.93
CA ASP A 15 1.95 -1.79 -11.89
C ASP A 15 1.53 -3.25 -12.00
N ASN A 16 0.95 -3.80 -10.95
CA ASN A 16 0.48 -5.18 -10.93
C ASN A 16 -1.00 -5.29 -11.23
N HIS A 17 -1.63 -4.19 -11.63
CA HIS A 17 -3.03 -4.16 -12.05
C HIS A 17 -3.99 -4.53 -10.92
N LEU A 18 -3.58 -4.30 -9.68
CA LEU A 18 -4.45 -4.57 -8.54
C LEU A 18 -5.33 -3.39 -8.19
N ILE A 19 -4.90 -2.20 -8.54
CA ILE A 19 -5.70 -1.00 -8.38
C ILE A 19 -5.59 -0.16 -9.64
N GLU A 20 -6.56 0.73 -9.79
CA GLU A 20 -6.54 1.73 -10.86
C GLU A 20 -6.19 3.06 -10.24
N TRP A 21 -4.95 3.51 -10.42
CA TRP A 21 -4.45 4.72 -9.76
C TRP A 21 -4.96 5.94 -10.49
N GLN A 22 -5.83 6.70 -9.83
CA GLN A 22 -6.39 7.92 -10.39
C GLN A 22 -6.39 9.01 -9.34
N THR A 23 -6.20 10.25 -9.78
CA THR A 23 -6.01 11.36 -8.86
C THR A 23 -7.24 11.69 -8.05
N PHE A 24 -8.43 11.34 -8.56
CA PHE A 24 -9.67 11.68 -7.85
C PHE A 24 -10.08 10.64 -6.83
N LYS A 25 -9.34 9.55 -6.71
CA LYS A 25 -9.70 8.50 -5.75
C LYS A 25 -9.11 8.80 -4.38
N THR A 26 -9.86 8.41 -3.36
CA THR A 26 -9.41 8.52 -1.99
C THR A 26 -8.65 7.26 -1.59
N PRO A 27 -7.82 7.34 -0.54
CA PRO A 27 -7.13 6.14 -0.08
C PRO A 27 -8.08 4.99 0.27
N THR A 28 -9.24 5.30 0.83
CA THR A 28 -10.20 4.26 1.20
C THR A 28 -10.70 3.52 -0.03
N GLN A 29 -10.85 4.21 -1.15
CA GLN A 29 -11.33 3.56 -2.37
C GLN A 29 -10.36 2.51 -2.85
N TYR A 30 -9.05 2.77 -2.72
CA TYR A 30 -8.05 1.79 -3.13
C TYR A 30 -8.12 0.53 -2.30
N THR A 31 -8.44 0.64 -1.01
CA THR A 31 -8.52 -0.55 -0.16
C THR A 31 -9.67 -1.46 -0.57
N LYS A 32 -10.67 -0.90 -1.23
CA LYS A 32 -11.78 -1.70 -1.73
C LYS A 32 -11.41 -2.41 -3.03
N GLU A 33 -10.50 -1.84 -3.81
CA GLU A 33 -10.07 -2.47 -5.05
C GLU A 33 -9.15 -3.64 -4.80
N TRP A 34 -8.33 -3.57 -3.77
CA TRP A 34 -7.46 -4.67 -3.41
C TRP A 34 -7.52 -4.86 -1.90
N ARG A 35 -8.15 -5.91 -1.49
CA ARG A 35 -8.37 -6.17 -0.07
C ARG A 35 -7.22 -6.98 0.47
N ASN A 36 -6.39 -6.34 1.28
CA ASN A 36 -5.22 -6.95 1.87
C ASN A 36 -5.00 -6.29 3.22
N ALA A 37 -4.75 -7.10 4.25
CA ALA A 37 -4.63 -6.58 5.61
C ALA A 37 -3.46 -5.62 5.74
N ASP A 38 -2.35 -5.91 5.08
CA ASP A 38 -1.17 -5.06 5.19
C ASP A 38 -1.39 -3.75 4.44
N PHE A 39 -2.02 -3.81 3.29
CA PHE A 39 -2.34 -2.60 2.55
C PHE A 39 -3.33 -1.74 3.33
N LEU A 40 -4.27 -2.36 4.01
CA LEU A 40 -5.22 -1.62 4.84
C LEU A 40 -4.48 -0.88 5.96
N LYS A 41 -3.51 -1.54 6.58
CA LYS A 41 -2.70 -0.89 7.62
C LYS A 41 -1.92 0.28 7.06
N ILE A 42 -1.31 0.09 5.90
CA ILE A 42 -0.57 1.17 5.23
C ILE A 42 -1.49 2.37 5.02
N THR A 43 -2.68 2.10 4.51
CA THR A 43 -3.64 3.17 4.24
C THR A 43 -4.06 3.87 5.52
N ARG A 44 -4.30 3.12 6.58
CA ARG A 44 -4.69 3.73 7.86
C ARG A 44 -3.59 4.63 8.42
N LEU A 45 -2.35 4.19 8.33
CA LEU A 45 -1.24 5.00 8.80
C LEU A 45 -1.16 6.31 8.02
N PHE A 46 -1.29 6.21 6.71
CA PHE A 46 -1.23 7.39 5.86
C PHE A 46 -2.36 8.36 6.18
N VAL A 47 -3.59 7.84 6.30
CA VAL A 47 -4.75 8.67 6.56
C VAL A 47 -4.64 9.35 7.92
N ARG A 48 -4.13 8.63 8.91
CA ARG A 48 -4.00 9.18 10.24
C ARG A 48 -3.06 10.39 10.25
N VAL A 49 -1.96 10.29 9.54
CA VAL A 49 -1.01 11.40 9.49
C VAL A 49 -1.55 12.55 8.65
N ARG A 50 -2.13 12.23 7.50
CA ARG A 50 -2.54 13.27 6.57
C ARG A 50 -3.79 14.01 7.04
N TYR A 51 -4.77 13.29 7.55
CA TYR A 51 -6.07 13.89 7.89
C TYR A 51 -6.32 13.99 9.39
N GLY A 52 -5.58 13.25 10.19
CA GLY A 52 -5.79 13.23 11.62
C GLY A 52 -4.97 14.25 12.41
N GLY A 53 -4.08 14.96 11.74
CA GLY A 53 -3.26 15.94 12.42
C GLY A 53 -2.12 15.35 13.24
N PHE A 54 -1.84 14.08 13.06
CA PHE A 54 -0.74 13.41 13.77
C PHE A 54 0.55 13.54 12.98
N GLU A 55 1.65 13.70 13.71
CA GLU A 55 2.95 13.70 13.06
C GLU A 55 3.42 12.26 12.87
N ALA A 56 4.16 12.03 11.79
CA ALA A 56 4.73 10.71 11.54
C ALA A 56 5.83 10.44 12.54
N THR A 57 5.66 9.40 13.34
CA THR A 57 6.68 8.99 14.31
C THR A 57 7.56 7.93 13.68
N GLU A 58 8.71 7.69 14.32
CA GLU A 58 9.61 6.64 13.87
C GLU A 58 8.93 5.28 13.92
N GLU A 59 8.08 5.08 14.93
CA GLU A 59 7.34 3.83 15.05
C GLU A 59 6.38 3.64 13.89
N MET A 60 5.70 4.72 13.50
CA MET A 60 4.77 4.64 12.38
C MET A 60 5.51 4.36 11.09
N ILE A 61 6.67 4.98 10.90
CA ILE A 61 7.45 4.75 9.69
C ILE A 61 7.95 3.31 9.65
N ALA A 62 8.40 2.80 10.79
CA ALA A 62 8.86 1.41 10.86
C ALA A 62 7.72 0.45 10.56
N GLU A 63 6.54 0.71 11.11
CA GLU A 63 5.38 -0.12 10.86
C GLU A 63 4.98 -0.08 9.40
N MET A 64 5.00 1.11 8.80
CA MET A 64 4.72 1.26 7.38
C MET A 64 5.69 0.42 6.55
N ARG A 65 6.98 0.45 6.92
CA ARG A 65 7.98 -0.30 6.17
C ARG A 65 7.73 -1.80 6.26
N VAL A 66 7.38 -2.28 7.44
CA VAL A 66 7.07 -3.70 7.63
C VAL A 66 5.89 -4.09 6.74
N CYS A 67 4.87 -3.27 6.72
CA CYS A 67 3.69 -3.56 5.91
C CYS A 67 4.02 -3.50 4.41
N GLN A 68 4.89 -2.57 4.01
CA GLN A 68 5.31 -2.49 2.62
C GLN A 68 6.05 -3.77 2.21
N GLU A 69 6.91 -4.28 3.09
CA GLU A 69 7.62 -5.51 2.80
C GLU A 69 6.65 -6.67 2.63
N ALA A 70 5.63 -6.73 3.47
CA ALA A 70 4.63 -7.79 3.36
C ALA A 70 3.89 -7.70 2.04
N VAL A 71 3.52 -6.49 1.63
CA VAL A 71 2.85 -6.29 0.35
C VAL A 71 3.76 -6.72 -0.80
N LYS A 72 5.02 -6.34 -0.73
CA LYS A 72 5.98 -6.72 -1.77
C LYS A 72 6.06 -8.22 -1.92
N ARG A 73 6.08 -8.95 -0.81
CA ARG A 73 6.15 -10.40 -0.86
C ARG A 73 4.94 -10.99 -1.57
N VAL A 74 3.77 -10.45 -1.27
CA VAL A 74 2.55 -10.91 -1.93
C VAL A 74 2.63 -10.67 -3.42
N LEU A 75 3.08 -9.48 -3.82
CA LEU A 75 3.18 -9.13 -5.23
C LEU A 75 4.16 -10.04 -5.95
N LEU A 76 5.29 -10.32 -5.32
CA LEU A 76 6.29 -11.20 -5.93
C LEU A 76 5.76 -12.61 -6.06
N GLN A 77 5.05 -13.10 -5.05
CA GLN A 77 4.50 -14.44 -5.10
C GLN A 77 3.44 -14.57 -6.17
N GLU A 78 2.58 -13.57 -6.27
CA GLU A 78 1.53 -13.62 -7.29
C GLU A 78 2.12 -13.57 -8.69
N GLY A 79 3.15 -12.73 -8.86
CA GLY A 79 3.82 -12.66 -10.14
C GLY A 79 4.46 -13.98 -10.50
N LYS A 80 5.13 -14.60 -9.53
CA LYS A 80 5.76 -15.89 -9.77
C LYS A 80 4.72 -16.96 -10.06
N GLY A 81 3.67 -16.99 -9.24
CA GLY A 81 2.63 -17.97 -9.44
C GLY A 81 2.05 -17.90 -10.82
N GLY A 82 1.81 -16.69 -11.30
CA GLY A 82 1.29 -16.52 -12.63
C GLY A 82 2.29 -16.90 -13.69
N SER A 83 3.57 -16.65 -13.43
CA SER A 83 4.55 -16.85 -14.46
C SER A 83 4.85 -18.32 -14.69
N TYR A 84 4.76 -19.16 -13.68
CA TYR A 84 5.07 -20.55 -13.95
C TYR A 84 3.89 -21.46 -13.83
N GLU A 85 2.75 -20.91 -14.00
CA GLU A 85 1.57 -21.69 -14.24
C GLU A 85 1.63 -22.35 -15.59
N GLU A 86 2.40 -21.79 -16.44
CA GLU A 86 2.52 -22.38 -17.74
C GLU A 86 3.14 -23.77 -17.70
#